data_e9be7202b3758a56f74a86053ad0e043
#
_entry.id   e9be7202b3758a56f74a86053ad0e043
#
_cell.length_a   1.000
_cell.length_b   1.000
_cell.length_c   1.000
_cell.angle_alpha   90.00
_cell.angle_beta   90.00
_cell.angle_gamma   90.00
#
_symmetry.space_group_name_H-M   'P 1'
#
loop_
_entity.id
_entity.type
_entity.pdbx_description
1 polymer ?
#
loop_
_entity_poly.entity_id
_entity_poly.type
_entity_poly.pdbx_seq_one_letter_code
_entity_poly.pdbx_strand_id
1 'polypeptide(L)'
;MFALPKNKGSDLTKDMTRLLAEAVRKESAAAVLGLSLGAYDSAIILEILPASSTLLFHLGVLPLVVVFGYILLQRFVALLEAAEAQNAALDRRIQQKSIALEHEFSARQLLERERMLVDERHRLATDLHDGAGSQLVSLLAAVRREGMSAQQMEQALLEAIADLRLVMDSIDSMGSDLAEALGQFRSRSEPRLRAAGLSSVWRTSTLRDGLKLSPRRTLNIFRALQEALVNVLKHAGATEVQITARDAGSVLQISVRDNGVGLAPELMNAASQVPASTPAPNNGRTGGRGLANLASRMKSLGGYATFSTAQLDADRPGLNVSLYVPIPAENETKW
;
A
#
# COMPACT_ATOMS: atom_id res chain seq x y z
N MET A 1 -41.42 -4.24 -7.72
CA MET A 1 -42.72 -3.62 -8.08
C MET A 1 -43.21 -2.90 -6.82
N PHE A 2 -42.67 -1.68 -6.57
CA PHE A 2 -43.03 -0.85 -5.42
C PHE A 2 -43.97 0.25 -5.93
N ALA A 3 -45.19 0.22 -5.47
CA ALA A 3 -46.21 1.22 -5.78
C ALA A 3 -45.87 2.51 -5.00
N LEU A 4 -45.66 3.60 -5.72
CA LEU A 4 -45.61 4.95 -5.19
C LEU A 4 -46.98 5.35 -4.66
N PRO A 5 -47.10 5.97 -3.48
CA PRO A 5 -48.38 6.49 -3.00
C PRO A 5 -48.79 7.69 -3.85
N LYS A 6 -49.76 7.49 -4.69
CA LYS A 6 -50.50 8.55 -5.37
C LYS A 6 -51.35 9.29 -4.33
N ASN A 7 -51.26 10.62 -4.35
CA ASN A 7 -52.25 11.55 -3.79
C ASN A 7 -51.94 12.28 -2.46
N LYS A 8 -50.72 12.85 -2.31
CA LYS A 8 -50.53 13.93 -1.34
C LYS A 8 -50.31 15.32 -1.97
N GLY A 9 -50.12 15.40 -3.26
CA GLY A 9 -49.87 16.68 -3.96
C GLY A 9 -51.09 17.57 -4.18
N SER A 10 -52.28 16.98 -4.29
CA SER A 10 -53.52 17.74 -4.59
C SER A 10 -54.13 18.44 -3.36
N ASP A 11 -53.88 17.95 -2.16
CA ASP A 11 -54.39 18.56 -0.94
C ASP A 11 -53.50 19.73 -0.46
N LEU A 12 -52.19 19.60 -0.60
CA LEU A 12 -51.23 20.68 -0.31
C LEU A 12 -51.45 21.91 -1.23
N THR A 13 -51.77 21.71 -2.51
CA THR A 13 -52.03 22.80 -3.42
C THR A 13 -53.37 23.50 -3.14
N LYS A 14 -54.40 22.78 -2.70
CA LYS A 14 -55.68 23.36 -2.32
C LYS A 14 -55.56 24.16 -1.00
N ASP A 15 -54.86 23.66 -0.04
CA ASP A 15 -54.64 24.38 1.23
C ASP A 15 -53.74 25.62 0.99
N MET A 16 -52.75 25.55 0.15
CA MET A 16 -51.90 26.70 -0.20
C MET A 16 -52.69 27.76 -0.98
N THR A 17 -53.55 27.36 -1.93
CA THR A 17 -54.43 28.33 -2.65
C THR A 17 -55.46 28.97 -1.74
N ARG A 18 -55.98 28.23 -0.74
CA ARG A 18 -56.91 28.76 0.25
C ARG A 18 -56.22 29.75 1.18
N LEU A 19 -55.06 29.46 1.69
CA LEU A 19 -54.24 30.34 2.52
C LEU A 19 -53.81 31.61 1.76
N LEU A 20 -53.39 31.46 0.48
CA LEU A 20 -53.07 32.60 -0.36
C LEU A 20 -54.29 33.47 -0.65
N ALA A 21 -55.46 32.88 -0.92
CA ALA A 21 -56.68 33.63 -1.16
C ALA A 21 -57.16 34.36 0.14
N GLU A 22 -56.96 33.77 1.31
CA GLU A 22 -57.28 34.39 2.61
C GLU A 22 -56.29 35.51 2.94
N ALA A 23 -55.00 35.33 2.68
CA ALA A 23 -53.99 36.38 2.85
C ALA A 23 -54.22 37.56 1.92
N VAL A 24 -54.47 37.29 0.60
CA VAL A 24 -54.78 38.32 -0.40
C VAL A 24 -56.09 39.05 0.01
N ARG A 25 -57.07 38.34 0.53
CA ARG A 25 -58.32 38.96 1.01
C ARG A 25 -58.09 39.89 2.22
N LYS A 26 -57.24 39.53 3.16
CA LYS A 26 -56.88 40.35 4.30
C LYS A 26 -56.03 41.55 3.93
N GLU A 27 -55.06 41.36 2.99
CA GLU A 27 -54.27 42.45 2.42
C GLU A 27 -55.11 43.45 1.64
N SER A 28 -56.02 42.96 0.79
CA SER A 28 -56.92 43.84 0.04
C SER A 28 -57.88 44.61 0.91
N ALA A 29 -58.39 44.00 2.01
CA ALA A 29 -59.29 44.71 2.93
C ALA A 29 -58.53 45.81 3.68
N ALA A 30 -57.31 45.58 4.15
CA ALA A 30 -56.49 46.60 4.83
C ALA A 30 -56.07 47.72 3.85
N ALA A 31 -55.73 47.36 2.59
CA ALA A 31 -55.40 48.33 1.56
C ALA A 31 -56.62 49.19 1.17
N VAL A 32 -57.76 48.57 1.01
CA VAL A 32 -59.03 49.30 0.70
C VAL A 32 -59.41 50.24 1.88
N LEU A 33 -59.25 49.79 3.10
CA LEU A 33 -59.51 50.64 4.28
C LEU A 33 -58.54 51.82 4.32
N GLY A 34 -57.22 51.62 4.13
CA GLY A 34 -56.24 52.68 4.08
C GLY A 34 -56.45 53.70 2.96
N LEU A 35 -56.80 53.20 1.74
CA LEU A 35 -57.15 54.08 0.61
C LEU A 35 -58.41 54.85 0.84
N SER A 36 -59.43 54.25 1.45
CA SER A 36 -60.70 54.92 1.73
C SER A 36 -60.54 55.99 2.78
N LEU A 37 -59.74 55.74 3.83
CA LEU A 37 -59.42 56.74 4.84
C LEU A 37 -58.56 57.89 4.27
N GLY A 38 -57.60 57.57 3.39
CA GLY A 38 -56.77 58.56 2.70
C GLY A 38 -57.60 59.43 1.75
N ALA A 39 -58.56 58.83 1.00
CA ALA A 39 -59.47 59.58 0.15
C ALA A 39 -60.40 60.51 0.97
N TYR A 40 -60.87 60.05 2.12
CA TYR A 40 -61.66 60.85 3.02
C TYR A 40 -60.87 62.05 3.55
N ASP A 41 -59.64 61.86 4.04
CA ASP A 41 -58.78 62.94 4.50
C ASP A 41 -58.40 63.92 3.37
N SER A 42 -58.17 63.38 2.14
CA SER A 42 -57.90 64.21 0.98
C SER A 42 -59.14 65.09 0.60
N ALA A 43 -60.31 64.57 0.77
CA ALA A 43 -61.56 65.34 0.54
C ALA A 43 -61.74 66.46 1.59
N ILE A 44 -61.26 66.31 2.82
CA ILE A 44 -61.22 67.37 3.84
C ILE A 44 -60.20 68.43 3.45
N ILE A 45 -59.02 68.07 3.01
CA ILE A 45 -57.93 69.00 2.62
C ILE A 45 -58.34 69.81 1.39
N LEU A 46 -59.07 69.20 0.48
CA LEU A 46 -59.62 69.86 -0.76
C LEU A 46 -60.88 70.68 -0.51
N GLU A 47 -61.28 70.88 0.76
CA GLU A 47 -62.50 71.62 1.13
C GLU A 47 -63.82 71.05 0.62
N ILE A 48 -63.80 69.76 0.14
CA ILE A 48 -64.98 69.04 -0.28
C ILE A 48 -65.87 68.64 0.90
N LEU A 49 -65.24 68.40 2.05
CA LEU A 49 -65.85 68.07 3.34
C LEU A 49 -65.59 69.18 4.34
N PRO A 50 -66.47 69.39 5.38
CA PRO A 50 -66.31 70.46 6.37
C PRO A 50 -64.99 70.35 7.12
N ALA A 51 -64.31 71.49 7.36
CA ALA A 51 -63.01 71.57 8.07
C ALA A 51 -63.11 71.11 9.55
N SER A 52 -64.30 70.90 10.12
CA SER A 52 -64.54 70.31 11.42
C SER A 52 -64.37 68.76 11.45
N SER A 53 -64.18 68.14 10.27
CA SER A 53 -64.00 66.68 10.18
C SER A 53 -62.58 66.29 10.65
N THR A 54 -62.50 65.23 11.44
CA THR A 54 -61.21 64.73 11.96
C THR A 54 -60.44 63.94 10.84
N LEU A 55 -59.17 64.23 10.77
CA LEU A 55 -58.27 63.49 9.88
C LEU A 55 -58.14 62.04 10.35
N LEU A 56 -58.58 61.08 9.56
CA LEU A 56 -58.64 59.67 9.86
C LEU A 56 -57.49 58.84 9.24
N PHE A 57 -56.74 59.45 8.31
CA PHE A 57 -55.69 58.77 7.61
C PHE A 57 -54.65 58.10 8.55
N HIS A 58 -54.27 58.81 9.63
CA HIS A 58 -53.34 58.28 10.61
C HIS A 58 -53.85 57.02 11.31
N LEU A 59 -55.12 56.87 11.50
CA LEU A 59 -55.74 55.66 12.06
C LEU A 59 -55.73 54.48 11.12
N GLY A 60 -55.70 54.71 9.79
CA GLY A 60 -55.62 53.65 8.77
C GLY A 60 -54.19 53.18 8.47
N VAL A 61 -53.21 54.06 8.56
CA VAL A 61 -51.79 53.73 8.23
C VAL A 61 -51.17 52.79 9.25
N LEU A 62 -51.43 52.99 10.56
CA LEU A 62 -50.84 52.18 11.61
C LEU A 62 -51.23 50.68 11.51
N PRO A 63 -52.50 50.29 11.34
CA PRO A 63 -52.88 48.90 11.14
C PRO A 63 -52.29 48.33 9.83
N LEU A 64 -52.17 49.10 8.77
CA LEU A 64 -51.57 48.67 7.51
C LEU A 64 -50.09 48.32 7.67
N VAL A 65 -49.32 49.17 8.37
CA VAL A 65 -47.91 48.91 8.65
C VAL A 65 -47.73 47.66 9.50
N VAL A 66 -48.59 47.48 10.54
CA VAL A 66 -48.56 46.29 11.40
C VAL A 66 -48.83 44.99 10.61
N VAL A 67 -49.89 45.02 9.80
CA VAL A 67 -50.27 43.86 8.94
C VAL A 67 -49.16 43.55 7.95
N PHE A 68 -48.62 44.57 7.28
CA PHE A 68 -47.53 44.39 6.31
C PHE A 68 -46.25 43.86 6.98
N GLY A 69 -45.89 44.43 8.13
CA GLY A 69 -44.77 43.95 8.94
C GLY A 69 -44.95 42.50 9.39
N TYR A 70 -46.18 42.13 9.81
CA TYR A 70 -46.48 40.74 10.18
C TYR A 70 -46.35 39.79 8.99
N ILE A 71 -46.82 40.15 7.79
CA ILE A 71 -46.70 39.34 6.59
C ILE A 71 -45.25 39.18 6.15
N LEU A 72 -44.45 40.25 6.18
CA LEU A 72 -43.02 40.19 5.91
C LEU A 72 -42.29 39.26 6.91
N LEU A 73 -42.60 39.38 8.19
CA LEU A 73 -42.02 38.52 9.24
C LEU A 73 -42.38 37.04 8.97
N GLN A 74 -43.63 36.73 8.69
CA GLN A 74 -44.10 35.39 8.37
C GLN A 74 -43.35 34.82 7.12
N ARG A 75 -43.21 35.62 6.05
CA ARG A 75 -42.45 35.23 4.88
C ARG A 75 -40.98 35.02 5.15
N PHE A 76 -40.39 35.88 5.98
CA PHE A 76 -38.98 35.77 6.38
C PHE A 76 -38.73 34.48 7.18
N VAL A 77 -39.57 34.18 8.15
CA VAL A 77 -39.47 32.95 8.95
C VAL A 77 -39.61 31.72 8.03
N ALA A 78 -40.61 31.71 7.15
CA ALA A 78 -40.81 30.59 6.23
C ALA A 78 -39.62 30.39 5.28
N LEU A 79 -38.94 31.45 4.83
CA LEU A 79 -37.73 31.37 4.02
C LEU A 79 -36.54 30.82 4.79
N LEU A 80 -36.38 31.21 6.07
CA LEU A 80 -35.34 30.68 6.95
C LEU A 80 -35.53 29.17 7.17
N GLU A 81 -36.76 28.75 7.54
CA GLU A 81 -37.08 27.33 7.72
C GLU A 81 -36.82 26.50 6.45
N ALA A 82 -37.18 27.03 5.28
CA ALA A 82 -36.93 26.39 4.00
C ALA A 82 -35.41 26.28 3.70
N ALA A 83 -34.62 27.32 4.02
CA ALA A 83 -33.18 27.33 3.84
C ALA A 83 -32.49 26.33 4.80
N GLU A 84 -32.92 26.28 6.07
CA GLU A 84 -32.42 25.32 7.04
C GLU A 84 -32.72 23.87 6.62
N ALA A 85 -33.94 23.61 6.16
CA ALA A 85 -34.32 22.29 5.66
C ALA A 85 -33.50 21.87 4.41
N GLN A 86 -33.22 22.81 3.51
CA GLN A 86 -32.34 22.58 2.36
C GLN A 86 -30.91 22.28 2.77
N ASN A 87 -30.35 23.05 3.71
CA ASN A 87 -28.99 22.81 4.21
C ASN A 87 -28.88 21.45 4.89
N ALA A 88 -29.83 21.08 5.75
CA ALA A 88 -29.89 19.78 6.39
C ALA A 88 -30.00 18.62 5.38
N ALA A 89 -30.75 18.80 4.29
CA ALA A 89 -30.85 17.81 3.21
C ALA A 89 -29.55 17.70 2.41
N LEU A 90 -28.86 18.80 2.19
CA LEU A 90 -27.57 18.85 1.51
C LEU A 90 -26.49 18.17 2.35
N ASP A 91 -26.42 18.45 3.65
CA ASP A 91 -25.47 17.83 4.57
C ASP A 91 -25.64 16.31 4.61
N ARG A 92 -26.89 15.83 4.67
CA ARG A 92 -27.18 14.39 4.61
C ARG A 92 -26.67 13.77 3.31
N ARG A 93 -26.86 14.45 2.16
CA ARG A 93 -26.36 13.96 0.87
C ARG A 93 -24.84 13.94 0.80
N ILE A 94 -24.18 14.96 1.36
CA ILE A 94 -22.71 15.01 1.44
C ILE A 94 -22.19 13.84 2.28
N GLN A 95 -22.75 13.61 3.46
CA GLN A 95 -22.37 12.50 4.32
C GLN A 95 -22.59 11.14 3.64
N GLN A 96 -23.72 10.93 2.99
CA GLN A 96 -23.99 9.69 2.28
C GLN A 96 -23.00 9.45 1.13
N LYS A 97 -22.67 10.50 0.38
CA LYS A 97 -21.67 10.41 -0.70
C LYS A 97 -20.26 10.19 -0.15
N SER A 98 -19.89 10.83 0.95
CA SER A 98 -18.60 10.63 1.61
C SER A 98 -18.40 9.16 2.02
N ILE A 99 -19.37 8.58 2.73
CA ILE A 99 -19.35 7.18 3.13
C ILE A 99 -19.27 6.24 1.91
N ALA A 100 -20.06 6.51 0.87
CA ALA A 100 -20.03 5.70 -0.35
C ALA A 100 -18.67 5.76 -1.06
N LEU A 101 -18.06 6.95 -1.15
CA LEU A 101 -16.72 7.14 -1.71
C LEU A 101 -15.63 6.45 -0.89
N GLU A 102 -15.71 6.49 0.44
CA GLU A 102 -14.78 5.77 1.32
C GLU A 102 -14.86 4.25 1.10
N HIS A 103 -16.07 3.71 0.98
CA HIS A 103 -16.26 2.29 0.68
C HIS A 103 -15.73 1.93 -0.71
N GLU A 104 -16.01 2.74 -1.73
CA GLU A 104 -15.50 2.51 -3.09
C GLU A 104 -13.97 2.59 -3.13
N PHE A 105 -13.38 3.57 -2.44
CA PHE A 105 -11.94 3.73 -2.35
C PHE A 105 -11.26 2.53 -1.67
N SER A 106 -11.82 2.07 -0.54
CA SER A 106 -11.32 0.90 0.19
C SER A 106 -11.41 -0.38 -0.67
N ALA A 107 -12.54 -0.58 -1.37
CA ALA A 107 -12.71 -1.72 -2.26
C ALA A 107 -11.72 -1.69 -3.44
N ARG A 108 -11.48 -0.52 -4.04
CA ARG A 108 -10.47 -0.35 -5.10
C ARG A 108 -9.06 -0.65 -4.60
N GLN A 109 -8.69 -0.16 -3.42
CA GLN A 109 -7.38 -0.46 -2.82
C GLN A 109 -7.17 -1.95 -2.61
N LEU A 110 -8.19 -2.68 -2.15
CA LEU A 110 -8.10 -4.14 -2.00
C LEU A 110 -7.89 -4.84 -3.34
N LEU A 111 -8.66 -4.47 -4.36
CA LEU A 111 -8.51 -5.04 -5.71
C LEU A 111 -7.16 -4.72 -6.35
N GLU A 112 -6.63 -3.51 -6.15
CA GLU A 112 -5.30 -3.15 -6.62
C GLU A 112 -4.21 -3.96 -5.94
N ARG A 113 -4.33 -4.20 -4.62
CA ARG A 113 -3.41 -5.08 -3.88
C ARG A 113 -3.45 -6.52 -4.41
N GLU A 114 -4.63 -7.06 -4.61
CA GLU A 114 -4.77 -8.41 -5.19
C GLU A 114 -4.15 -8.51 -6.58
N ARG A 115 -4.39 -7.52 -7.44
CA ARG A 115 -3.77 -7.46 -8.78
C ARG A 115 -2.26 -7.40 -8.70
N MET A 116 -1.69 -6.53 -7.86
CA MET A 116 -0.23 -6.45 -7.69
C MET A 116 0.36 -7.78 -7.22
N LEU A 117 -0.30 -8.51 -6.32
CA LEU A 117 0.13 -9.82 -5.87
C LEU A 117 0.09 -10.86 -7.01
N VAL A 118 -0.95 -10.84 -7.83
CA VAL A 118 -1.07 -11.72 -9.00
C VAL A 118 -0.01 -11.40 -10.04
N ASP A 119 0.21 -10.11 -10.35
CA ASP A 119 1.22 -9.67 -11.30
C ASP A 119 2.63 -10.02 -10.83
N GLU A 120 2.93 -9.85 -9.54
CA GLU A 120 4.22 -10.24 -8.97
C GLU A 120 4.43 -11.77 -9.02
N ARG A 121 3.38 -12.56 -8.71
CA ARG A 121 3.43 -14.02 -8.90
C ARG A 121 3.70 -14.41 -10.34
N HIS A 122 3.03 -13.76 -11.28
CA HIS A 122 3.21 -14.03 -12.72
C HIS A 122 4.62 -13.66 -13.17
N ARG A 123 5.15 -12.54 -12.71
CA ARG A 123 6.51 -12.08 -12.97
C ARG A 123 7.55 -13.04 -12.40
N LEU A 124 7.36 -13.50 -11.16
CA LEU A 124 8.25 -14.50 -10.55
C LEU A 124 8.18 -15.85 -11.29
N ALA A 125 7.00 -16.27 -11.73
CA ALA A 125 6.85 -17.48 -12.54
C ALA A 125 7.58 -17.35 -13.90
N THR A 126 7.56 -16.17 -14.52
CA THR A 126 8.30 -15.89 -15.76
C THR A 126 9.81 -15.88 -15.51
N ASP A 127 10.28 -15.19 -14.47
CA ASP A 127 11.69 -15.19 -14.05
C ASP A 127 12.19 -16.60 -13.71
N LEU A 128 11.31 -17.46 -13.20
CA LEU A 128 11.57 -18.88 -12.93
C LEU A 128 11.72 -19.66 -14.23
N HIS A 129 10.79 -19.47 -15.15
CA HIS A 129 10.82 -20.15 -16.44
C HIS A 129 12.08 -19.78 -17.23
N ASP A 130 12.44 -18.50 -17.24
CA ASP A 130 13.61 -18.01 -17.98
C ASP A 130 14.94 -18.42 -17.30
N GLY A 131 15.00 -18.37 -15.98
CA GLY A 131 16.18 -18.79 -15.22
C GLY A 131 16.40 -20.30 -15.23
N ALA A 132 15.41 -21.06 -14.79
CA ALA A 132 15.50 -22.52 -14.73
C ALA A 132 15.47 -23.16 -16.12
N GLY A 133 14.65 -22.61 -17.04
CA GLY A 133 14.60 -23.06 -18.42
C GLY A 133 15.95 -22.90 -19.12
N SER A 134 16.61 -21.75 -18.95
CA SER A 134 17.93 -21.51 -19.54
C SER A 134 19.02 -22.41 -18.96
N GLN A 135 18.96 -22.71 -17.65
CA GLN A 135 19.89 -23.67 -17.00
C GLN A 135 19.68 -25.09 -17.51
N LEU A 136 18.43 -25.55 -17.63
CA LEU A 136 18.12 -26.87 -18.19
C LEU A 136 18.53 -26.99 -19.64
N VAL A 137 18.33 -25.95 -20.45
CA VAL A 137 18.81 -25.92 -21.87
C VAL A 137 20.33 -25.94 -21.93
N SER A 138 21.00 -25.18 -21.06
CA SER A 138 22.48 -25.19 -20.98
C SER A 138 23.03 -26.55 -20.56
N LEU A 139 22.35 -27.19 -19.60
CA LEU A 139 22.68 -28.55 -19.16
C LEU A 139 22.50 -29.56 -20.28
N LEU A 140 21.38 -29.50 -20.99
CA LEU A 140 21.11 -30.36 -22.15
C LEU A 140 22.15 -30.15 -23.26
N ALA A 141 22.58 -28.91 -23.50
CA ALA A 141 23.62 -28.59 -24.47
C ALA A 141 25.00 -29.12 -24.03
N ALA A 142 25.34 -29.06 -22.76
CA ALA A 142 26.57 -29.60 -22.19
C ALA A 142 26.60 -31.14 -22.30
N VAL A 143 25.50 -31.80 -21.97
CA VAL A 143 25.34 -33.26 -22.11
C VAL A 143 25.55 -33.69 -23.58
N ARG A 144 25.02 -32.93 -24.53
CA ARG A 144 25.15 -33.26 -25.98
C ARG A 144 26.51 -32.99 -26.55
N ARG A 145 27.29 -32.05 -26.03
CA ARG A 145 28.58 -31.63 -26.58
C ARG A 145 29.78 -32.38 -26.02
N GLU A 146 29.81 -32.66 -24.73
CA GLU A 146 31.03 -33.02 -23.99
C GLU A 146 30.98 -34.40 -23.33
N GLY A 147 29.90 -35.16 -23.50
CA GLY A 147 29.82 -36.48 -22.85
C GLY A 147 30.00 -36.39 -21.33
N MET A 148 29.20 -35.52 -20.66
CA MET A 148 29.26 -35.40 -19.19
C MET A 148 29.17 -36.76 -18.53
N SER A 149 29.96 -36.98 -17.50
CA SER A 149 29.82 -38.17 -16.67
C SER A 149 28.44 -38.16 -15.98
N ALA A 150 27.89 -39.33 -15.67
CA ALA A 150 26.62 -39.47 -14.94
C ALA A 150 26.61 -38.67 -13.63
N GLN A 151 27.77 -38.62 -12.99
CA GLN A 151 27.95 -37.90 -11.70
C GLN A 151 27.90 -36.36 -11.86
N GLN A 152 28.44 -35.84 -12.97
CA GLN A 152 28.36 -34.40 -13.29
C GLN A 152 26.93 -34.00 -13.70
N MET A 153 26.20 -34.87 -14.39
CA MET A 153 24.81 -34.67 -14.78
C MET A 153 23.91 -34.68 -13.54
N GLU A 154 24.09 -35.64 -12.62
CA GLU A 154 23.38 -35.73 -11.37
C GLU A 154 23.56 -34.44 -10.51
N GLN A 155 24.82 -33.99 -10.39
CA GLN A 155 25.16 -32.77 -9.67
C GLN A 155 24.43 -31.54 -10.27
N ALA A 156 24.46 -31.36 -11.56
CA ALA A 156 23.85 -30.22 -12.23
C ALA A 156 22.33 -30.26 -12.17
N LEU A 157 21.70 -31.44 -12.19
CA LEU A 157 20.28 -31.61 -11.98
C LEU A 157 19.89 -31.29 -10.54
N LEU A 158 20.67 -31.73 -9.56
CA LEU A 158 20.44 -31.39 -8.15
C LEU A 158 20.54 -29.88 -7.88
N GLU A 159 21.49 -29.20 -8.53
CA GLU A 159 21.61 -27.73 -8.46
C GLU A 159 20.39 -27.03 -9.08
N ALA A 160 19.94 -27.47 -10.27
CA ALA A 160 18.75 -26.91 -10.92
C ALA A 160 17.45 -27.14 -10.09
N ILE A 161 17.30 -28.32 -9.49
CA ILE A 161 16.17 -28.61 -8.58
C ILE A 161 16.24 -27.73 -7.33
N ALA A 162 17.43 -27.50 -6.79
CA ALA A 162 17.58 -26.61 -5.62
C ALA A 162 17.22 -25.16 -5.94
N ASP A 163 17.59 -24.67 -7.12
CA ASP A 163 17.23 -23.32 -7.58
C ASP A 163 15.72 -23.17 -7.81
N LEU A 164 15.07 -24.18 -8.43
CA LEU A 164 13.62 -24.22 -8.57
C LEU A 164 12.89 -24.16 -7.23
N ARG A 165 13.35 -24.95 -6.26
CA ARG A 165 12.78 -24.97 -4.91
C ARG A 165 12.89 -23.62 -4.23
N LEU A 166 14.03 -22.92 -4.33
CA LEU A 166 14.19 -21.59 -3.76
C LEU A 166 13.19 -20.58 -4.31
N VAL A 167 12.88 -20.66 -5.59
CA VAL A 167 11.87 -19.77 -6.20
C VAL A 167 10.48 -20.09 -5.66
N MET A 168 10.12 -21.39 -5.59
CA MET A 168 8.85 -21.81 -4.99
C MET A 168 8.75 -21.33 -3.54
N ASP A 169 9.82 -21.46 -2.77
CA ASP A 169 9.88 -21.03 -1.37
C ASP A 169 9.71 -19.52 -1.20
N SER A 170 10.26 -18.74 -2.14
CA SER A 170 10.07 -17.28 -2.13
C SER A 170 8.64 -16.87 -2.46
N ILE A 171 7.93 -17.67 -3.27
CA ILE A 171 6.52 -17.48 -3.58
C ILE A 171 5.64 -17.88 -2.38
N ASP A 172 5.94 -19.01 -1.75
CA ASP A 172 5.20 -19.50 -0.57
C ASP A 172 5.39 -18.60 0.66
N SER A 173 6.55 -17.93 0.77
CA SER A 173 6.82 -16.95 1.83
C SER A 173 6.16 -15.58 1.58
N MET A 174 5.34 -15.43 0.52
CA MET A 174 4.58 -14.20 0.28
C MET A 174 3.58 -13.95 1.41
N GLY A 175 3.84 -12.93 2.19
CA GLY A 175 3.01 -12.57 3.35
C GLY A 175 3.56 -13.03 4.70
N SER A 176 4.50 -13.97 4.75
CA SER A 176 5.24 -14.37 5.95
C SER A 176 6.26 -13.30 6.34
N ASP A 177 6.60 -13.27 7.61
CA ASP A 177 7.70 -12.43 8.05
C ASP A 177 9.06 -13.07 7.71
N LEU A 178 10.12 -12.25 7.68
CA LEU A 178 11.46 -12.71 7.32
C LEU A 178 12.01 -13.78 8.28
N ALA A 179 11.65 -13.72 9.56
CA ALA A 179 12.09 -14.69 10.54
C ALA A 179 11.51 -16.08 10.26
N GLU A 180 10.22 -16.15 9.91
CA GLU A 180 9.54 -17.38 9.47
C GLU A 180 10.16 -17.92 8.19
N ALA A 181 10.37 -17.06 7.19
CA ALA A 181 10.98 -17.43 5.91
C ALA A 181 12.42 -17.99 6.08
N LEU A 182 13.23 -17.37 6.96
CA LEU A 182 14.55 -17.89 7.32
C LEU A 182 14.48 -19.20 8.10
N GLY A 183 13.47 -19.39 8.94
CA GLY A 183 13.19 -20.65 9.62
C GLY A 183 12.92 -21.79 8.66
N GLN A 184 12.12 -21.55 7.62
CA GLN A 184 11.87 -22.52 6.55
C GLN A 184 13.13 -22.81 5.73
N PHE A 185 13.91 -21.79 5.38
CA PHE A 185 15.19 -21.96 4.69
C PHE A 185 16.17 -22.79 5.53
N ARG A 186 16.26 -22.53 6.86
CA ARG A 186 17.06 -23.32 7.82
C ARG A 186 16.65 -24.80 7.80
N SER A 187 15.36 -25.10 7.98
CA SER A 187 14.86 -26.48 8.07
C SER A 187 15.24 -27.35 6.87
N ARG A 188 15.40 -26.72 5.70
CA ARG A 188 15.79 -27.38 4.45
C ARG A 188 17.30 -27.47 4.26
N SER A 189 18.04 -26.46 4.70
CA SER A 189 19.50 -26.40 4.55
C SER A 189 20.21 -27.28 5.59
N GLU A 190 19.71 -27.36 6.81
CA GLU A 190 20.34 -28.05 7.95
C GLU A 190 20.61 -29.54 7.72
N PRO A 191 19.69 -30.35 7.12
CA PRO A 191 19.96 -31.74 6.81
C PRO A 191 21.15 -31.94 5.86
N ARG A 192 21.32 -31.05 4.86
CA ARG A 192 22.43 -31.10 3.90
C ARG A 192 23.76 -30.74 4.57
N LEU A 193 23.76 -29.71 5.43
CA LEU A 193 24.93 -29.31 6.19
C LEU A 193 25.37 -30.46 7.12
N ARG A 194 24.44 -31.04 7.85
CA ARG A 194 24.68 -32.15 8.76
C ARG A 194 25.19 -33.41 8.02
N ALA A 195 24.62 -33.74 6.86
CA ALA A 195 25.08 -34.87 6.06
C ALA A 195 26.53 -34.69 5.55
N ALA A 196 26.98 -33.43 5.38
CA ALA A 196 28.35 -33.10 5.03
C ALA A 196 29.29 -32.98 6.29
N GLY A 197 28.82 -33.30 7.47
CA GLY A 197 29.58 -33.22 8.72
C GLY A 197 29.74 -31.78 9.26
N LEU A 198 28.97 -30.82 8.79
CA LEU A 198 29.04 -29.43 9.16
C LEU A 198 27.99 -29.10 10.25
N SER A 199 28.42 -28.58 11.38
CA SER A 199 27.56 -28.05 12.44
C SER A 199 27.08 -26.65 12.06
N SER A 200 25.79 -26.35 12.22
CA SER A 200 25.23 -25.02 11.90
C SER A 200 24.59 -24.36 13.13
N VAL A 201 24.93 -23.10 13.37
CA VAL A 201 24.34 -22.27 14.43
C VAL A 201 23.59 -21.09 13.79
N TRP A 202 22.28 -21.00 14.07
CA TRP A 202 21.41 -19.96 13.52
C TRP A 202 21.00 -18.97 14.62
N ARG A 203 21.21 -17.68 14.38
CA ARG A 203 20.85 -16.59 15.29
C ARG A 203 20.02 -15.56 14.54
N THR A 204 18.70 -15.68 14.65
CA THR A 204 17.72 -14.79 13.98
C THR A 204 16.88 -14.00 14.98
N SER A 205 17.11 -14.16 16.28
CA SER A 205 16.32 -13.55 17.36
C SER A 205 16.43 -12.02 17.46
N THR A 206 17.31 -11.40 16.68
CA THR A 206 17.49 -9.94 16.62
C THR A 206 16.74 -9.29 15.45
N LEU A 207 15.93 -10.05 14.74
CA LEU A 207 15.00 -9.51 13.75
C LEU A 207 13.75 -8.98 14.47
N ARG A 208 13.24 -7.83 14.04
CA ARG A 208 11.96 -7.33 14.55
C ARG A 208 10.82 -8.21 14.05
N ASP A 209 9.81 -8.39 14.90
CA ASP A 209 8.61 -9.11 14.53
C ASP A 209 7.88 -8.41 13.37
N GLY A 210 7.34 -9.20 12.45
CA GLY A 210 6.57 -8.70 11.32
C GLY A 210 7.41 -8.02 10.22
N LEU A 211 8.74 -8.16 10.20
CA LEU A 211 9.56 -7.63 9.10
C LEU A 211 9.26 -8.38 7.80
N LYS A 212 8.54 -7.73 6.90
CA LYS A 212 8.19 -8.27 5.59
C LYS A 212 9.07 -7.65 4.50
N LEU A 213 9.57 -8.51 3.63
CA LEU A 213 10.29 -8.11 2.43
C LEU A 213 9.49 -8.51 1.19
N SER A 214 9.70 -7.82 0.08
CA SER A 214 9.11 -8.26 -1.18
C SER A 214 9.66 -9.63 -1.58
N PRO A 215 8.89 -10.47 -2.29
CA PRO A 215 9.32 -11.81 -2.72
C PRO A 215 10.63 -11.80 -3.48
N ARG A 216 10.82 -10.79 -4.34
CA ARG A 216 12.07 -10.59 -5.08
C ARG A 216 13.27 -10.36 -4.16
N ARG A 217 13.11 -9.59 -3.08
CA ARG A 217 14.17 -9.37 -2.09
C ARG A 217 14.47 -10.65 -1.32
N THR A 218 13.43 -11.34 -0.85
CA THR A 218 13.55 -12.62 -0.15
C THR A 218 14.26 -13.66 -1.00
N LEU A 219 13.87 -13.82 -2.27
CA LEU A 219 14.50 -14.74 -3.22
C LEU A 219 16.00 -14.44 -3.42
N ASN A 220 16.35 -13.17 -3.63
CA ASN A 220 17.76 -12.80 -3.84
C ASN A 220 18.60 -13.03 -2.58
N ILE A 221 18.03 -12.78 -1.39
CA ILE A 221 18.69 -13.10 -0.11
C ILE A 221 18.90 -14.61 0.03
N PHE A 222 17.89 -15.44 -0.25
CA PHE A 222 18.00 -16.89 -0.15
C PHE A 222 19.00 -17.47 -1.16
N ARG A 223 19.00 -16.96 -2.38
CA ARG A 223 20.04 -17.34 -3.37
C ARG A 223 21.45 -16.96 -2.92
N ALA A 224 21.60 -15.80 -2.29
CA ALA A 224 22.89 -15.40 -1.74
C ALA A 224 23.31 -16.28 -0.56
N LEU A 225 22.38 -16.60 0.35
CA LEU A 225 22.61 -17.53 1.45
C LEU A 225 22.98 -18.94 0.95
N GLN A 226 22.25 -19.45 -0.05
CA GLN A 226 22.55 -20.75 -0.64
C GLN A 226 23.93 -20.77 -1.25
N GLU A 227 24.31 -19.76 -2.03
CA GLU A 227 25.65 -19.63 -2.63
C GLU A 227 26.74 -19.59 -1.55
N ALA A 228 26.53 -18.82 -0.47
CA ALA A 228 27.47 -18.77 0.66
C ALA A 228 27.62 -20.15 1.32
N LEU A 229 26.51 -20.86 1.57
CA LEU A 229 26.55 -22.21 2.17
C LEU A 229 27.20 -23.24 1.25
N VAL A 230 26.95 -23.16 -0.06
CA VAL A 230 27.61 -24.02 -1.07
C VAL A 230 29.12 -23.77 -1.09
N ASN A 231 29.55 -22.51 -0.98
CA ASN A 231 30.96 -22.17 -0.89
C ASN A 231 31.61 -22.75 0.39
N VAL A 232 30.93 -22.72 1.54
CA VAL A 232 31.40 -23.37 2.76
C VAL A 232 31.55 -24.89 2.54
N LEU A 233 30.53 -25.54 1.98
CA LEU A 233 30.53 -26.98 1.75
C LEU A 233 31.62 -27.43 0.75
N LYS A 234 31.86 -26.65 -0.31
CA LYS A 234 32.78 -27.05 -1.41
C LYS A 234 34.23 -26.63 -1.14
N HIS A 235 34.44 -25.53 -0.40
CA HIS A 235 35.75 -24.87 -0.40
C HIS A 235 36.35 -24.60 0.96
N ALA A 236 35.54 -24.48 2.04
CA ALA A 236 36.03 -24.03 3.32
C ALA A 236 36.73 -25.13 4.12
N GLY A 237 36.37 -26.41 3.93
CA GLY A 237 36.84 -27.50 4.83
C GLY A 237 36.48 -27.23 6.28
N ALA A 238 35.41 -26.52 6.51
CA ALA A 238 34.91 -26.10 7.83
C ALA A 238 34.21 -27.25 8.56
N THR A 239 34.16 -27.17 9.87
CA THR A 239 33.36 -28.05 10.74
C THR A 239 32.17 -27.32 11.36
N GLU A 240 32.22 -25.99 11.39
CA GLU A 240 31.15 -25.15 11.92
C GLU A 240 30.86 -23.97 11.01
N VAL A 241 29.56 -23.64 10.89
CA VAL A 241 29.06 -22.44 10.21
C VAL A 241 28.05 -21.73 11.10
N GLN A 242 28.20 -20.42 11.24
CA GLN A 242 27.28 -19.56 11.99
C GLN A 242 26.55 -18.64 11.02
N ILE A 243 25.21 -18.67 11.06
CA ILE A 243 24.34 -17.79 10.29
C ILE A 243 23.67 -16.83 11.25
N THR A 244 23.84 -15.53 11.04
CA THR A 244 23.26 -14.48 11.88
C THR A 244 22.47 -13.52 11.03
N ALA A 245 21.23 -13.23 11.42
CA ALA A 245 20.42 -12.18 10.80
C ALA A 245 20.08 -11.12 11.85
N ARG A 246 20.33 -9.86 11.53
CA ARG A 246 20.11 -8.70 12.41
C ARG A 246 19.39 -7.60 11.66
N ASP A 247 18.44 -7.00 12.34
CA ASP A 247 17.80 -5.75 11.90
C ASP A 247 18.52 -4.57 12.59
N ALA A 248 19.14 -3.72 11.78
CA ALA A 248 19.76 -2.48 12.22
C ALA A 248 18.91 -1.25 11.86
N GLY A 249 17.58 -1.37 11.89
CA GLY A 249 16.62 -0.33 11.59
C GLY A 249 16.40 -0.14 10.10
N SER A 250 17.28 0.56 9.40
CA SER A 250 17.18 0.80 7.96
C SER A 250 17.88 -0.24 7.09
N VAL A 251 18.64 -1.17 7.70
CA VAL A 251 19.46 -2.15 7.01
C VAL A 251 19.31 -3.51 7.66
N LEU A 252 18.98 -4.51 6.85
CA LEU A 252 19.08 -5.92 7.23
C LEU A 252 20.52 -6.39 7.00
N GLN A 253 21.15 -6.91 8.04
CA GLN A 253 22.45 -7.56 7.95
C GLN A 253 22.28 -9.06 8.12
N ILE A 254 22.77 -9.84 7.17
CA ILE A 254 22.86 -11.30 7.28
C ILE A 254 24.32 -11.71 7.10
N SER A 255 24.85 -12.47 8.04
CA SER A 255 26.25 -12.94 8.03
C SER A 255 26.29 -14.45 8.01
N VAL A 256 27.16 -15.02 7.17
CA VAL A 256 27.55 -16.43 7.14
C VAL A 256 29.03 -16.50 7.48
N ARG A 257 29.37 -17.14 8.58
CA ARG A 257 30.73 -17.26 9.12
C ARG A 257 31.10 -18.72 9.25
N ASP A 258 32.21 -19.14 8.71
CA ASP A 258 32.75 -20.50 8.84
C ASP A 258 34.09 -20.48 9.57
N ASN A 259 34.47 -21.64 10.11
CA ASN A 259 35.78 -21.87 10.72
C ASN A 259 36.76 -22.61 9.79
N GLY A 260 36.62 -22.42 8.48
CA GLY A 260 37.43 -23.09 7.47
C GLY A 260 38.77 -22.42 7.19
N VAL A 261 39.35 -22.77 6.04
CA VAL A 261 40.66 -22.26 5.60
C VAL A 261 40.68 -20.77 5.24
N GLY A 262 39.45 -20.14 5.14
CA GLY A 262 39.33 -18.75 4.74
C GLY A 262 39.56 -18.50 3.26
N LEU A 263 39.77 -17.23 2.91
CA LEU A 263 40.00 -16.78 1.53
C LEU A 263 41.30 -15.96 1.46
N ALA A 264 42.07 -16.11 0.37
CA ALA A 264 43.25 -15.31 0.13
C ALA A 264 42.92 -13.81 0.07
N PRO A 265 43.75 -12.90 0.65
CA PRO A 265 43.43 -11.46 0.69
C PRO A 265 43.21 -10.83 -0.68
N GLU A 266 43.90 -11.31 -1.70
CA GLU A 266 43.75 -10.83 -3.09
C GLU A 266 42.34 -11.12 -3.63
N LEU A 267 41.78 -12.29 -3.32
CA LEU A 267 40.44 -12.71 -3.72
C LEU A 267 39.36 -11.97 -2.92
N MET A 268 39.60 -11.67 -1.63
CA MET A 268 38.70 -10.85 -0.82
C MET A 268 38.56 -9.42 -1.38
N ASN A 269 39.69 -8.82 -1.73
CA ASN A 269 39.72 -7.47 -2.30
C ASN A 269 39.08 -7.44 -3.69
N ALA A 270 39.35 -8.43 -4.53
CA ALA A 270 38.75 -8.55 -5.85
C ALA A 270 37.22 -8.74 -5.78
N ALA A 271 36.71 -9.55 -4.84
CA ALA A 271 35.28 -9.79 -4.64
C ALA A 271 34.55 -8.53 -4.12
N SER A 272 35.22 -7.69 -3.33
CA SER A 272 34.66 -6.46 -2.79
C SER A 272 34.59 -5.30 -3.82
N GLN A 273 35.39 -5.36 -4.90
CA GLN A 273 35.56 -4.30 -5.89
C GLN A 273 34.80 -4.52 -7.21
N VAL A 274 33.96 -5.55 -7.35
CA VAL A 274 33.29 -5.89 -8.62
C VAL A 274 32.35 -4.76 -9.07
N PRO A 275 32.62 -4.11 -10.24
CA PRO A 275 31.70 -3.14 -10.84
C PRO A 275 30.43 -3.83 -11.35
N ALA A 276 29.28 -3.13 -11.28
CA ALA A 276 27.96 -3.70 -11.62
C ALA A 276 27.77 -4.09 -13.09
N SER A 277 28.70 -3.77 -13.98
CA SER A 277 28.53 -3.87 -15.45
C SER A 277 29.46 -4.84 -16.16
N THR A 278 30.32 -5.57 -15.44
CA THR A 278 31.27 -6.46 -16.08
C THR A 278 30.84 -7.92 -15.94
N PRO A 279 30.54 -8.65 -17.03
CA PRO A 279 30.44 -10.11 -16.97
C PRO A 279 31.79 -10.64 -16.47
N ALA A 280 31.75 -11.55 -15.49
CA ALA A 280 32.95 -12.09 -14.85
C ALA A 280 33.93 -12.60 -15.92
N PRO A 281 35.21 -12.22 -15.88
CA PRO A 281 36.19 -12.63 -16.90
C PRO A 281 36.32 -14.15 -16.90
N ASN A 282 36.36 -14.71 -18.09
CA ASN A 282 36.36 -16.16 -18.37
C ASN A 282 37.71 -16.83 -18.08
N ASN A 283 38.45 -16.40 -17.07
CA ASN A 283 39.73 -16.93 -16.70
C ASN A 283 39.59 -18.10 -15.72
N GLY A 284 39.34 -19.29 -16.21
CA GLY A 284 39.59 -20.63 -15.63
C GLY A 284 39.66 -20.91 -14.10
N ARG A 285 39.61 -19.89 -13.24
CA ARG A 285 39.69 -20.01 -11.79
C ARG A 285 38.29 -20.01 -11.19
N THR A 286 37.83 -21.16 -10.76
CA THR A 286 36.45 -21.45 -10.26
C THR A 286 36.09 -20.76 -8.95
N GLY A 287 37.05 -20.24 -8.16
CA GLY A 287 36.78 -19.69 -6.83
C GLY A 287 36.25 -18.25 -6.74
N GLY A 288 36.31 -17.45 -7.84
CA GLY A 288 35.92 -16.03 -7.78
C GLY A 288 34.52 -15.70 -8.26
N ARG A 289 33.86 -16.59 -9.00
CA ARG A 289 32.54 -16.32 -9.60
C ARG A 289 31.41 -16.29 -8.58
N GLY A 290 31.42 -17.18 -7.59
CA GLY A 290 30.38 -17.25 -6.57
C GLY A 290 30.32 -15.99 -5.71
N LEU A 291 31.46 -15.47 -5.25
CA LEU A 291 31.53 -14.26 -4.44
C LEU A 291 31.13 -13.00 -5.25
N ALA A 292 31.52 -12.94 -6.53
CA ALA A 292 31.11 -11.87 -7.45
C ALA A 292 29.59 -11.88 -7.68
N ASN A 293 28.98 -13.07 -7.83
CA ASN A 293 27.54 -13.23 -7.95
C ASN A 293 26.80 -12.77 -6.70
N LEU A 294 27.32 -13.09 -5.49
CA LEU A 294 26.81 -12.60 -4.21
C LEU A 294 26.79 -11.07 -4.16
N ALA A 295 27.93 -10.43 -4.48
CA ALA A 295 28.04 -8.97 -4.47
C ALA A 295 27.07 -8.32 -5.48
N SER A 296 26.97 -8.87 -6.69
CA SER A 296 26.05 -8.40 -7.75
C SER A 296 24.59 -8.50 -7.33
N ARG A 297 24.18 -9.62 -6.70
CA ARG A 297 22.81 -9.79 -6.19
C ARG A 297 22.47 -8.78 -5.11
N MET A 298 23.36 -8.55 -4.15
CA MET A 298 23.11 -7.54 -3.11
C MET A 298 23.01 -6.14 -3.70
N LYS A 299 23.84 -5.81 -4.68
CA LYS A 299 23.79 -4.53 -5.39
C LYS A 299 22.46 -4.33 -6.14
N SER A 300 21.89 -5.38 -6.75
CA SER A 300 20.58 -5.31 -7.40
C SER A 300 19.42 -5.01 -6.44
N LEU A 301 19.63 -5.22 -5.13
CA LEU A 301 18.72 -4.86 -4.04
C LEU A 301 18.98 -3.48 -3.43
N GLY A 302 19.94 -2.72 -3.98
CA GLY A 302 20.42 -1.45 -3.41
C GLY A 302 21.31 -1.64 -2.19
N GLY A 303 21.78 -2.87 -1.95
CA GLY A 303 22.65 -3.24 -0.85
C GLY A 303 24.08 -3.53 -1.29
N TYR A 304 24.85 -4.20 -0.44
CA TYR A 304 26.22 -4.62 -0.73
C TYR A 304 26.58 -5.88 0.08
N ALA A 305 27.67 -6.55 -0.32
CA ALA A 305 28.25 -7.65 0.42
C ALA A 305 29.70 -7.30 0.82
N THR A 306 30.11 -7.78 1.99
CA THR A 306 31.51 -7.67 2.47
C THR A 306 32.06 -9.05 2.80
N PHE A 307 33.35 -9.20 2.59
CA PHE A 307 34.08 -10.42 2.84
C PHE A 307 35.23 -10.11 3.80
N SER A 308 35.35 -10.89 4.89
CA SER A 308 36.37 -10.70 5.90
C SER A 308 36.74 -12.04 6.54
N THR A 309 37.84 -12.10 7.28
CA THR A 309 38.15 -13.26 8.11
C THR A 309 37.11 -13.44 9.21
N ALA A 310 36.72 -14.69 9.48
CA ALA A 310 35.68 -15.00 10.49
C ALA A 310 36.24 -15.02 11.94
N GLN A 311 37.48 -15.47 12.13
CA GLN A 311 38.14 -15.62 13.44
C GLN A 311 37.29 -16.42 14.46
N LEU A 312 36.62 -17.49 13.97
CA LEU A 312 35.86 -18.40 14.85
C LEU A 312 36.75 -19.40 15.56
N ASP A 313 37.89 -19.70 14.97
CA ASP A 313 38.92 -20.63 15.47
C ASP A 313 40.27 -19.91 15.48
N ALA A 314 41.11 -20.22 16.47
CA ALA A 314 42.44 -19.62 16.61
C ALA A 314 43.39 -20.07 15.49
N ASP A 315 43.23 -21.31 15.02
CA ASP A 315 44.13 -21.96 14.08
C ASP A 315 43.69 -21.80 12.60
N ARG A 316 42.44 -21.34 12.37
CA ARG A 316 41.86 -21.18 11.02
C ARG A 316 41.22 -19.82 10.86
N PRO A 317 41.58 -19.07 9.80
CA PRO A 317 41.05 -17.70 9.62
C PRO A 317 39.55 -17.69 9.35
N GLY A 318 38.99 -18.74 8.74
CA GLY A 318 37.60 -18.78 8.31
C GLY A 318 37.19 -17.63 7.37
N LEU A 319 36.02 -17.70 6.82
CA LEU A 319 35.45 -16.63 6.01
C LEU A 319 34.17 -16.12 6.64
N ASN A 320 34.02 -14.81 6.68
CA ASN A 320 32.78 -14.12 7.03
C ASN A 320 32.24 -13.39 5.80
N VAL A 321 31.11 -13.83 5.31
CA VAL A 321 30.32 -13.19 4.26
C VAL A 321 29.19 -12.41 4.91
N SER A 322 29.20 -11.09 4.81
CA SER A 322 28.14 -10.25 5.35
C SER A 322 27.36 -9.56 4.22
N LEU A 323 26.07 -9.76 4.21
CA LEU A 323 25.12 -9.22 3.23
C LEU A 323 24.37 -8.07 3.90
N TYR A 324 24.31 -6.91 3.24
CA TYR A 324 23.62 -5.72 3.71
C TYR A 324 22.53 -5.35 2.71
N VAL A 325 21.29 -5.35 3.16
CA VAL A 325 20.11 -5.06 2.31
C VAL A 325 19.31 -3.92 2.95
N PRO A 326 19.06 -2.81 2.24
CA PRO A 326 18.23 -1.74 2.77
C PRO A 326 16.83 -2.26 3.06
N ILE A 327 16.29 -1.91 4.24
CA ILE A 327 14.90 -2.15 4.59
C ILE A 327 14.11 -0.92 4.13
N PRO A 328 13.07 -1.05 3.30
CA PRO A 328 12.22 0.08 2.93
C PRO A 328 11.61 0.69 4.19
N ALA A 329 11.50 2.03 4.23
CA ALA A 329 10.74 2.70 5.28
C ALA A 329 9.29 2.20 5.29
N GLU A 330 8.64 2.12 6.46
CA GLU A 330 7.26 1.59 6.61
C GLU A 330 6.25 2.22 5.66
N ASN A 331 6.49 3.44 5.17
CA ASN A 331 5.66 4.13 4.19
C ASN A 331 5.82 3.62 2.74
N GLU A 332 6.90 2.92 2.40
CA GLU A 332 7.12 2.32 1.07
C GLU A 332 6.66 0.85 1.01
N THR A 333 6.32 0.25 2.13
CA THR A 333 5.73 -1.09 2.22
C THR A 333 4.20 -1.09 2.07
N LYS A 334 3.59 0.04 1.74
CA LYS A 334 2.18 0.06 1.32
C LYS A 334 2.12 -0.47 -0.11
N TRP A 335 2.04 -1.81 -0.16
CA TRP A 335 1.72 -2.57 -1.38
C TRP A 335 0.25 -2.39 -1.76
#